data_976ae45cf8e4843fb1c66336bb67422c
#
_entry.id   976ae45cf8e4843fb1c66336bb67422c
#
_cell.length_a   1.000
_cell.length_b   1.000
_cell.length_c   1.000
_cell.angle_alpha   90.00
_cell.angle_beta   90.00
_cell.angle_gamma   90.00
#
_symmetry.space_group_name_H-M   'P 1'
#
loop_
_entity.id
_entity.type
_entity.pdbx_description
1 polymer ?
#
loop_
_entity_poly.entity_id
_entity_poly.type
_entity_poly.pdbx_seq_one_letter_code
_entity_poly.pdbx_strand_id
1 'polypeptide(L)'
;MADILMNDLQPILSPDAEGNTTRPIIIAGPCSAESEEQVMETAKGLSKAGIKIFRAGIWKPRTRPGSFEGVGVVGLPWLNRVKKETGMLTATEIANRYHAESAIDAGVDILWIGARTSANPFAMQEIADVLKERDFNGPVLVKNPVTPDLELWIGALQRLYNAGIRKLGAIHRGFTAYGKHIYRNMPQWSIALELRRRIPNLPIITDPM
;
A
#
# COMPACT_ATOMS: atom_id res chain seq x y z
N MET A 1 5.24 -15.73 23.23
CA MET A 1 4.34 -15.35 22.14
C MET A 1 4.50 -16.38 21.04
N ALA A 2 3.41 -16.94 20.53
CA ALA A 2 3.50 -17.90 19.44
C ALA A 2 4.10 -17.18 18.20
N ASP A 3 5.08 -17.80 17.57
CA ASP A 3 5.65 -17.32 16.31
C ASP A 3 4.52 -17.19 15.29
N ILE A 4 4.37 -16.00 14.74
CA ILE A 4 3.35 -15.72 13.73
C ILE A 4 3.87 -16.26 12.40
N LEU A 5 3.52 -17.50 12.13
CA LEU A 5 3.95 -18.20 10.91
C LEU A 5 3.09 -17.78 9.73
N MET A 6 3.46 -16.69 9.04
CA MET A 6 2.93 -16.34 7.72
C MET A 6 3.76 -17.06 6.64
N ASN A 7 3.75 -18.41 6.67
CA ASN A 7 4.68 -19.24 5.88
C ASN A 7 4.27 -19.40 4.41
N ASP A 8 3.01 -19.17 4.07
CA ASP A 8 2.43 -19.36 2.75
C ASP A 8 2.18 -18.04 2.00
N LEU A 9 2.95 -17.00 2.33
CA LEU A 9 2.90 -15.75 1.58
C LEU A 9 3.30 -15.97 0.12
N GLN A 10 2.54 -15.36 -0.77
CA GLN A 10 2.77 -15.39 -2.20
C GLN A 10 3.50 -14.11 -2.65
N PRO A 11 4.24 -14.16 -3.76
CA PRO A 11 4.85 -12.98 -4.36
C PRO A 11 3.79 -11.90 -4.64
N ILE A 12 4.13 -10.62 -4.39
CA ILE A 12 3.27 -9.47 -4.70
C ILE A 12 2.98 -9.39 -6.21
N LEU A 13 4.00 -9.67 -7.03
CA LEU A 13 3.87 -9.82 -8.46
C LEU A 13 4.31 -11.21 -8.88
N SER A 14 3.66 -11.74 -9.90
CA SER A 14 4.18 -12.93 -10.58
C SER A 14 5.57 -12.61 -11.14
N PRO A 15 6.51 -13.58 -11.13
CA PRO A 15 7.77 -13.44 -11.84
C PRO A 15 7.48 -13.01 -13.29
N ASP A 16 8.37 -12.21 -13.88
CA ASP A 16 8.29 -11.96 -15.32
C ASP A 16 8.41 -13.29 -16.09
N ALA A 17 8.13 -13.26 -17.39
CA ALA A 17 8.18 -14.44 -18.26
C ALA A 17 9.58 -15.12 -18.26
N GLU A 18 10.59 -14.43 -17.75
CA GLU A 18 11.99 -14.87 -17.67
C GLU A 18 12.34 -15.41 -16.25
N GLY A 19 11.39 -15.39 -15.30
CA GLY A 19 11.62 -15.82 -13.92
C GLY A 19 12.53 -14.89 -13.11
N ASN A 20 12.82 -13.69 -13.61
CA ASN A 20 13.73 -12.74 -12.98
C ASN A 20 13.07 -11.97 -11.84
N THR A 21 13.47 -12.29 -10.62
CA THR A 21 13.15 -11.52 -9.41
C THR A 21 14.28 -10.58 -8.97
N THR A 22 15.30 -10.39 -9.82
CA THR A 22 16.56 -9.76 -9.42
C THR A 22 16.54 -8.22 -9.44
N ARG A 23 15.51 -7.60 -9.99
CA ARG A 23 15.36 -6.14 -9.98
C ARG A 23 14.37 -5.70 -8.92
N PRO A 24 14.63 -4.60 -8.18
CA PRO A 24 13.65 -4.05 -7.26
C PRO A 24 12.38 -3.64 -8.01
N ILE A 25 11.23 -4.01 -7.46
CA ILE A 25 9.92 -3.58 -7.97
C ILE A 25 9.75 -2.09 -7.68
N ILE A 26 9.48 -1.30 -8.72
CA ILE A 26 9.24 0.13 -8.59
C ILE A 26 7.75 0.40 -8.70
N ILE A 27 7.19 1.04 -7.67
CA ILE A 27 5.82 1.54 -7.63
C ILE A 27 5.91 3.07 -7.69
N ALA A 28 5.48 3.68 -8.78
CA ALA A 28 5.64 5.11 -8.99
C ALA A 28 4.33 5.80 -9.39
N GLY A 29 4.25 7.10 -9.13
CA GLY A 29 3.09 7.92 -9.44
C GLY A 29 2.89 9.06 -8.44
N PRO A 30 1.90 9.93 -8.65
CA PRO A 30 1.69 11.10 -7.82
C PRO A 30 1.28 10.71 -6.40
N CYS A 31 1.75 11.44 -5.40
CA CYS A 31 1.31 11.25 -4.01
C CYS A 31 -0.20 11.44 -3.90
N SER A 32 -0.74 12.40 -4.64
CA SER A 32 -2.15 12.75 -4.69
C SER A 32 -2.61 12.86 -6.14
N ALA A 33 -3.70 12.18 -6.48
CA ALA A 33 -4.41 12.44 -7.72
C ALA A 33 -5.22 13.74 -7.55
N GLU A 34 -4.96 14.73 -8.38
CA GLU A 34 -5.60 16.06 -8.28
C GLU A 34 -6.46 16.37 -9.52
N SER A 35 -6.06 15.87 -10.68
CA SER A 35 -6.82 15.94 -11.91
C SER A 35 -6.57 14.72 -12.80
N GLU A 36 -7.49 14.44 -13.70
CA GLU A 36 -7.32 13.36 -14.67
C GLU A 36 -6.12 13.59 -15.59
N GLU A 37 -5.92 14.85 -16.02
CA GLU A 37 -4.80 15.24 -16.86
C GLU A 37 -3.46 14.92 -16.17
N GLN A 38 -3.26 15.38 -14.92
CA GLN A 38 -2.06 15.08 -14.12
C GLN A 38 -1.81 13.58 -14.03
N VAL A 39 -2.86 12.80 -13.72
CA VAL A 39 -2.77 11.34 -13.58
C VAL A 39 -2.33 10.71 -14.89
N MET A 40 -2.97 11.08 -16.01
CA MET A 40 -2.68 10.48 -17.32
C MET A 40 -1.33 10.89 -17.88
N GLU A 41 -0.90 12.14 -17.75
CA GLU A 41 0.44 12.58 -18.17
C GLU A 41 1.53 11.86 -17.39
N THR A 42 1.38 11.79 -16.06
CA THR A 42 2.31 11.06 -15.20
C THR A 42 2.37 9.58 -15.58
N ALA A 43 1.22 8.94 -15.78
CA ALA A 43 1.15 7.53 -16.15
C ALA A 43 1.84 7.25 -17.49
N LYS A 44 1.59 8.07 -18.51
CA LYS A 44 2.25 7.93 -19.83
C LYS A 44 3.77 8.10 -19.75
N GLY A 45 4.23 9.05 -18.95
CA GLY A 45 5.68 9.24 -18.71
C GLY A 45 6.32 8.04 -18.03
N LEU A 46 5.69 7.51 -16.99
CA LEU A 46 6.17 6.34 -16.23
C LEU A 46 6.13 5.05 -17.08
N SER A 47 5.08 4.85 -17.87
CA SER A 47 4.99 3.70 -18.77
C SER A 47 6.12 3.70 -19.82
N LYS A 48 6.43 4.86 -20.40
CA LYS A 48 7.59 5.02 -21.31
C LYS A 48 8.93 4.72 -20.63
N ALA A 49 9.03 5.00 -19.33
CA ALA A 49 10.20 4.67 -18.51
C ALA A 49 10.26 3.19 -18.08
N GLY A 50 9.30 2.36 -18.51
CA GLY A 50 9.26 0.93 -18.22
C GLY A 50 8.68 0.57 -16.85
N ILE A 51 8.07 1.51 -16.14
CA ILE A 51 7.38 1.23 -14.86
C ILE A 51 6.16 0.36 -15.12
N LYS A 52 5.94 -0.63 -14.25
CA LYS A 52 4.84 -1.61 -14.36
C LYS A 52 3.70 -1.37 -13.38
N ILE A 53 3.93 -0.61 -12.31
CA ILE A 53 2.94 -0.32 -11.29
C ILE A 53 2.81 1.18 -11.13
N PHE A 54 1.61 1.69 -11.41
CA PHE A 54 1.23 3.08 -11.19
C PHE A 54 0.50 3.23 -9.86
N ARG A 55 0.90 4.21 -9.06
CA ARG A 55 0.19 4.54 -7.82
C ARG A 55 -0.36 5.96 -7.86
N ALA A 56 -1.57 6.16 -7.32
CA ALA A 56 -2.08 7.49 -7.02
C ALA A 56 -3.01 7.44 -5.81
N GLY A 57 -2.80 8.33 -4.85
CA GLY A 57 -3.68 8.46 -3.70
C GLY A 57 -4.89 9.29 -4.06
N ILE A 58 -6.07 8.68 -4.13
CA ILE A 58 -7.34 9.38 -4.39
C ILE A 58 -8.05 9.77 -3.09
N TRP A 59 -7.74 9.10 -1.98
CA TRP A 59 -8.15 9.47 -0.62
C TRP A 59 -6.90 9.83 0.18
N LYS A 60 -6.96 10.95 0.91
CA LYS A 60 -5.82 11.51 1.63
C LYS A 60 -6.20 11.79 3.08
N PRO A 61 -5.89 10.89 4.03
CA PRO A 61 -6.12 11.16 5.45
C PRO A 61 -5.22 12.32 5.91
N ARG A 62 -5.81 13.46 6.22
CA ARG A 62 -5.09 14.66 6.67
C ARG A 62 -5.14 14.80 8.17
N THR A 63 -4.07 15.34 8.75
CA THR A 63 -4.01 15.61 10.19
C THR A 63 -4.87 16.79 10.60
N ARG A 64 -4.99 17.78 9.71
CA ARG A 64 -5.78 18.99 9.95
C ARG A 64 -6.95 19.03 8.95
N PRO A 65 -8.16 19.37 9.41
CA PRO A 65 -9.29 19.59 8.52
C PRO A 65 -9.05 20.80 7.61
N GLY A 66 -9.76 20.87 6.48
CA GLY A 66 -9.62 21.96 5.51
C GLY A 66 -8.46 21.83 4.53
N SER A 67 -7.63 20.81 4.64
CA SER A 67 -6.64 20.45 3.61
C SER A 67 -7.30 19.58 2.54
N PHE A 68 -6.69 19.52 1.35
CA PHE A 68 -7.17 18.64 0.27
C PHE A 68 -7.16 17.17 0.71
N GLU A 69 -8.32 16.54 0.80
CA GLU A 69 -8.50 15.17 1.29
C GLU A 69 -8.57 14.13 0.17
N GLY A 70 -8.24 14.54 -1.05
CA GLY A 70 -8.27 13.71 -2.24
C GLY A 70 -9.54 13.93 -3.06
N VAL A 71 -9.55 13.40 -4.26
CA VAL A 71 -10.70 13.48 -5.20
C VAL A 71 -11.74 12.40 -4.92
N GLY A 72 -11.42 11.43 -4.07
CA GLY A 72 -12.33 10.33 -3.74
C GLY A 72 -12.62 9.41 -4.92
N VAL A 73 -13.82 8.89 -4.97
CA VAL A 73 -14.28 7.93 -6.00
C VAL A 73 -14.19 8.47 -7.42
N VAL A 74 -14.17 9.79 -7.62
CA VAL A 74 -13.99 10.42 -8.93
C VAL A 74 -12.67 10.04 -9.59
N GLY A 75 -11.64 9.72 -8.77
CA GLY A 75 -10.34 9.27 -9.28
C GLY A 75 -10.30 7.81 -9.74
N LEU A 76 -11.28 6.98 -9.41
CA LEU A 76 -11.30 5.56 -9.79
C LEU A 76 -11.38 5.36 -11.32
N PRO A 77 -12.24 6.04 -12.07
CA PRO A 77 -12.22 6.01 -13.53
C PRO A 77 -10.88 6.42 -14.14
N TRP A 78 -10.15 7.35 -13.52
CA TRP A 78 -8.82 7.76 -13.99
C TRP A 78 -7.80 6.62 -13.86
N LEU A 79 -7.83 5.88 -12.75
CA LEU A 79 -6.98 4.70 -12.56
C LEU A 79 -7.31 3.61 -13.58
N ASN A 80 -8.60 3.39 -13.88
CA ASN A 80 -9.01 2.44 -14.93
C ASN A 80 -8.53 2.86 -16.30
N ARG A 81 -8.55 4.16 -16.59
CA ARG A 81 -8.02 4.70 -17.83
C ARG A 81 -6.51 4.52 -17.93
N VAL A 82 -5.77 4.74 -16.83
CA VAL A 82 -4.32 4.43 -16.76
C VAL A 82 -4.06 2.97 -17.14
N LYS A 83 -4.75 2.04 -16.49
CA LYS A 83 -4.62 0.60 -16.77
C LYS A 83 -4.90 0.29 -18.24
N LYS A 84 -5.97 0.82 -18.79
CA LYS A 84 -6.40 0.59 -20.19
C LYS A 84 -5.40 1.17 -21.21
N GLU A 85 -4.88 2.39 -20.98
CA GLU A 85 -4.02 3.07 -21.96
C GLU A 85 -2.54 2.68 -21.84
N THR A 86 -2.08 2.21 -20.67
CA THR A 86 -0.65 1.94 -20.43
C THR A 86 -0.33 0.48 -20.14
N GLY A 87 -1.32 -0.33 -19.82
CA GLY A 87 -1.12 -1.71 -19.37
C GLY A 87 -0.49 -1.86 -17.98
N MET A 88 -0.25 -0.74 -17.26
CA MET A 88 0.27 -0.80 -15.88
C MET A 88 -0.78 -1.31 -14.92
N LEU A 89 -0.35 -2.03 -13.88
CA LEU A 89 -1.16 -2.28 -12.70
C LEU A 89 -1.38 -0.99 -11.93
N THR A 90 -2.57 -0.84 -11.34
CA THR A 90 -2.93 0.36 -10.60
C THR A 90 -2.98 0.12 -9.10
N ALA A 91 -2.59 1.12 -8.33
CA ALA A 91 -2.58 1.06 -6.87
C ALA A 91 -3.17 2.33 -6.27
N THR A 92 -3.93 2.18 -5.15
CA THR A 92 -4.45 3.31 -4.39
C THR A 92 -4.49 3.04 -2.88
N GLU A 93 -4.56 4.12 -2.08
CA GLU A 93 -4.72 4.05 -0.62
C GLU A 93 -6.16 3.74 -0.26
N ILE A 94 -6.34 2.87 0.72
CA ILE A 94 -7.65 2.61 1.36
C ILE A 94 -7.52 2.83 2.86
N ALA A 95 -8.62 3.27 3.51
CA ALA A 95 -8.62 3.59 4.93
C ALA A 95 -9.84 3.05 5.70
N ASN A 96 -10.84 2.55 5.02
CA ASN A 96 -12.08 2.02 5.61
C ASN A 96 -12.77 1.06 4.62
N ARG A 97 -13.92 0.49 5.04
CA ARG A 97 -14.76 -0.40 4.23
C ARG A 97 -15.13 0.19 2.89
N TYR A 98 -15.67 1.41 2.90
CA TYR A 98 -16.16 2.07 1.68
C TYR A 98 -15.06 2.27 0.63
N HIS A 99 -13.84 2.67 1.07
CA HIS A 99 -12.70 2.80 0.16
C HIS A 99 -12.29 1.44 -0.43
N ALA A 100 -12.30 0.38 0.38
CA ALA A 100 -11.94 -0.96 -0.08
C ALA A 100 -12.95 -1.47 -1.11
N GLU A 101 -14.24 -1.42 -0.80
CA GLU A 101 -15.32 -1.83 -1.72
C GLU A 101 -15.27 -1.05 -3.04
N SER A 102 -15.18 0.28 -2.97
CA SER A 102 -15.13 1.14 -4.16
C SER A 102 -13.91 0.84 -5.05
N ALA A 103 -12.75 0.63 -4.44
CA ALA A 103 -11.51 0.32 -5.18
C ALA A 103 -11.57 -1.07 -5.84
N ILE A 104 -12.12 -2.07 -5.14
CA ILE A 104 -12.31 -3.43 -5.67
C ILE A 104 -13.31 -3.41 -6.82
N ASP A 105 -14.47 -2.77 -6.65
CA ASP A 105 -15.51 -2.67 -7.68
C ASP A 105 -15.02 -1.95 -8.93
N ALA A 106 -14.12 -0.99 -8.76
CA ALA A 106 -13.46 -0.30 -9.86
C ALA A 106 -12.32 -1.11 -10.51
N GLY A 107 -11.95 -2.28 -9.98
CA GLY A 107 -10.91 -3.12 -10.55
C GLY A 107 -9.48 -2.61 -10.31
N VAL A 108 -9.25 -1.88 -9.23
CA VAL A 108 -7.89 -1.50 -8.79
C VAL A 108 -7.11 -2.77 -8.41
N ASP A 109 -5.89 -2.91 -8.91
CA ASP A 109 -5.11 -4.15 -8.79
C ASP A 109 -4.45 -4.31 -7.43
N ILE A 110 -3.95 -3.23 -6.83
CA ILE A 110 -3.14 -3.22 -5.61
C ILE A 110 -3.73 -2.21 -4.62
N LEU A 111 -3.93 -2.63 -3.39
CA LEU A 111 -4.42 -1.75 -2.34
C LEU A 111 -3.31 -1.49 -1.32
N TRP A 112 -3.13 -0.24 -0.89
CA TRP A 112 -2.26 0.00 0.26
C TRP A 112 -3.01 0.67 1.40
N ILE A 113 -2.61 0.31 2.61
CA ILE A 113 -3.17 0.83 3.86
C ILE A 113 -2.20 1.85 4.44
N GLY A 114 -2.69 3.06 4.68
CA GLY A 114 -1.91 4.17 5.19
C GLY A 114 -1.47 4.00 6.64
N ALA A 115 -0.42 4.73 7.05
CA ALA A 115 0.18 4.63 8.38
C ALA A 115 -0.77 5.02 9.54
N ARG A 116 -1.77 5.85 9.29
CA ARG A 116 -2.78 6.19 10.32
C ARG A 116 -3.81 5.10 10.47
N THR A 117 -4.16 4.45 9.38
CA THR A 117 -5.11 3.32 9.34
C THR A 117 -4.49 2.06 9.92
N SER A 118 -3.23 1.75 9.56
CA SER A 118 -2.52 0.58 10.11
C SER A 118 -2.29 0.64 11.61
N ALA A 119 -2.34 1.83 12.20
CA ALA A 119 -2.29 2.05 13.65
C ALA A 119 -3.63 1.79 14.37
N ASN A 120 -4.71 1.55 13.63
CA ASN A 120 -6.04 1.35 14.20
C ASN A 120 -6.52 -0.10 13.99
N PRO A 121 -6.52 -0.96 15.04
CA PRO A 121 -6.93 -2.35 14.91
C PRO A 121 -8.37 -2.56 14.43
N PHE A 122 -9.30 -1.65 14.76
CA PHE A 122 -10.69 -1.76 14.29
C PHE A 122 -10.81 -1.49 12.80
N ALA A 123 -10.17 -0.42 12.31
CA ALA A 123 -10.14 -0.12 10.88
C ALA A 123 -9.43 -1.24 10.08
N MET A 124 -8.36 -1.81 10.63
CA MET A 124 -7.67 -2.94 10.02
C MET A 124 -8.54 -4.19 9.95
N GLN A 125 -9.35 -4.46 11.00
CA GLN A 125 -10.27 -5.59 10.99
C GLN A 125 -11.40 -5.37 9.98
N GLU A 126 -12.00 -4.19 9.98
CA GLU A 126 -13.05 -3.84 9.00
C GLU A 126 -12.58 -4.01 7.56
N ILE A 127 -11.37 -3.55 7.23
CA ILE A 127 -10.77 -3.73 5.90
C ILE A 127 -10.54 -5.22 5.63
N ALA A 128 -9.98 -5.97 6.57
CA ALA A 128 -9.72 -7.39 6.41
C ALA A 128 -11.01 -8.18 6.12
N ASP A 129 -12.10 -7.85 6.82
CA ASP A 129 -13.41 -8.48 6.62
C ASP A 129 -13.95 -8.22 5.21
N VAL A 130 -13.87 -6.98 4.72
CA VAL A 130 -14.25 -6.63 3.34
C VAL A 130 -13.44 -7.40 2.30
N LEU A 131 -12.12 -7.44 2.47
CA LEU A 131 -11.26 -8.14 1.51
C LEU A 131 -11.60 -9.63 1.44
N LYS A 132 -11.95 -10.23 2.58
CA LYS A 132 -12.43 -11.61 2.65
C LYS A 132 -13.81 -11.79 2.01
N GLU A 133 -14.78 -10.92 2.33
CA GLU A 133 -16.15 -10.94 1.79
C GLU A 133 -16.16 -10.81 0.26
N ARG A 134 -15.19 -10.09 -0.30
CA ARG A 134 -15.07 -9.79 -1.73
C ARG A 134 -14.10 -10.74 -2.46
N ASP A 135 -13.58 -11.76 -1.80
CA ASP A 135 -12.57 -12.70 -2.34
C ASP A 135 -11.41 -11.98 -3.04
N PHE A 136 -10.93 -10.87 -2.43
CA PHE A 136 -9.88 -10.07 -3.03
C PHE A 136 -8.54 -10.83 -3.06
N ASN A 137 -8.03 -11.10 -4.26
CA ASN A 137 -6.81 -11.85 -4.49
C ASN A 137 -5.61 -10.99 -4.95
N GLY A 138 -5.79 -9.67 -4.98
CA GLY A 138 -4.73 -8.72 -5.32
C GLY A 138 -3.75 -8.50 -4.15
N PRO A 139 -2.60 -7.85 -4.42
CA PRO A 139 -1.67 -7.46 -3.37
C PRO A 139 -2.24 -6.42 -2.43
N VAL A 140 -1.95 -6.59 -1.12
CA VAL A 140 -2.25 -5.60 -0.07
C VAL A 140 -0.96 -5.19 0.61
N LEU A 141 -0.67 -3.89 0.57
CA LEU A 141 0.55 -3.31 1.10
C LEU A 141 0.23 -2.51 2.37
N VAL A 142 0.95 -2.74 3.45
CA VAL A 142 0.66 -2.10 4.74
C VAL A 142 1.81 -1.19 5.14
N LYS A 143 1.56 0.12 5.22
CA LYS A 143 2.54 1.07 5.77
C LYS A 143 2.74 0.81 7.25
N ASN A 144 3.99 0.99 7.73
CA ASN A 144 4.23 0.99 9.17
C ASN A 144 3.35 2.02 9.88
N PRO A 145 2.90 1.75 11.12
CA PRO A 145 2.17 2.73 11.92
C PRO A 145 2.97 4.03 12.10
N VAL A 146 2.29 5.10 12.45
CA VAL A 146 2.93 6.42 12.65
C VAL A 146 3.95 6.36 13.79
N THR A 147 3.59 5.66 14.89
CA THR A 147 4.47 5.42 16.03
C THR A 147 5.40 4.23 15.78
N PRO A 148 6.61 4.20 16.40
CA PRO A 148 7.56 3.10 16.25
C PRO A 148 7.13 1.87 17.08
N ASP A 149 6.08 1.19 16.62
CA ASP A 149 5.51 0.02 17.27
C ASP A 149 5.47 -1.16 16.29
N LEU A 150 6.37 -2.10 16.50
CA LEU A 150 6.49 -3.30 15.67
C LEU A 150 5.31 -4.25 15.84
N GLU A 151 4.83 -4.44 17.07
CA GLU A 151 3.72 -5.36 17.35
C GLU A 151 2.42 -4.88 16.70
N LEU A 152 2.20 -3.58 16.70
CA LEU A 152 1.06 -2.97 16.01
C LEU A 152 1.13 -3.19 14.48
N TRP A 153 2.33 -3.09 13.90
CA TRP A 153 2.52 -3.35 12.47
C TRP A 153 2.33 -4.84 12.12
N ILE A 154 2.89 -5.73 12.93
CA ILE A 154 2.67 -7.18 12.79
C ILE A 154 1.18 -7.51 12.95
N GLY A 155 0.51 -6.95 13.95
CA GLY A 155 -0.91 -7.16 14.18
C GLY A 155 -1.79 -6.74 12.99
N ALA A 156 -1.44 -5.63 12.33
CA ALA A 156 -2.12 -5.17 11.12
C ALA A 156 -1.95 -6.18 9.96
N LEU A 157 -0.74 -6.66 9.73
CA LEU A 157 -0.45 -7.69 8.71
C LEU A 157 -1.16 -9.01 9.02
N GLN A 158 -1.16 -9.43 10.29
CA GLN A 158 -1.78 -10.67 10.73
C GLN A 158 -3.30 -10.70 10.52
N ARG A 159 -3.99 -9.58 10.71
CA ARG A 159 -5.44 -9.48 10.45
C ARG A 159 -5.76 -9.78 8.99
N LEU A 160 -4.98 -9.21 8.07
CA LEU A 160 -5.12 -9.44 6.64
C LEU A 160 -4.79 -10.90 6.26
N TYR A 161 -3.71 -11.43 6.82
CA TYR A 161 -3.33 -12.82 6.63
C TYR A 161 -4.41 -13.79 7.10
N ASN A 162 -4.99 -13.55 8.29
CA ASN A 162 -6.08 -14.35 8.84
C ASN A 162 -7.38 -14.24 8.01
N ALA A 163 -7.57 -13.13 7.31
CA ALA A 163 -8.67 -12.93 6.36
C ALA A 163 -8.45 -13.66 5.02
N GLY A 164 -7.30 -14.31 4.82
CA GLY A 164 -7.00 -15.07 3.60
C GLY A 164 -6.08 -14.36 2.61
N ILE A 165 -5.68 -13.11 2.88
CA ILE A 165 -4.77 -12.39 1.98
C ILE A 165 -3.36 -13.01 2.07
N ARG A 166 -2.83 -13.44 0.93
CA ARG A 166 -1.50 -14.07 0.83
C ARG A 166 -0.46 -13.20 0.11
N LYS A 167 -0.88 -12.24 -0.71
CA LYS A 167 0.01 -11.29 -1.38
C LYS A 167 0.15 -10.04 -0.51
N LEU A 168 0.90 -10.15 0.58
CA LEU A 168 1.15 -9.08 1.54
C LEU A 168 2.52 -8.45 1.33
N GLY A 169 2.62 -7.14 1.55
CA GLY A 169 3.86 -6.41 1.61
C GLY A 169 3.85 -5.36 2.72
N ALA A 170 5.00 -5.11 3.32
CA ALA A 170 5.19 -4.08 4.33
C ALA A 170 5.85 -2.86 3.71
N ILE A 171 5.25 -1.66 3.88
CA ILE A 171 5.83 -0.40 3.41
C ILE A 171 6.48 0.32 4.58
N HIS A 172 7.78 0.46 4.53
CA HIS A 172 8.56 1.25 5.48
C HIS A 172 8.66 2.71 4.99
N ARG A 173 8.01 3.63 5.71
CA ARG A 173 8.04 5.07 5.46
C ARG A 173 8.76 5.88 6.54
N GLY A 174 9.27 5.22 7.56
CA GLY A 174 9.76 5.84 8.77
C GLY A 174 8.66 6.16 9.78
N PHE A 175 9.05 6.63 10.96
CA PHE A 175 8.20 6.82 12.13
C PHE A 175 8.24 8.25 12.62
N THR A 176 7.19 8.70 13.29
CA THR A 176 7.15 10.01 13.93
C THR A 176 8.12 10.05 15.11
N ALA A 177 8.86 11.15 15.21
CA ALA A 177 9.66 11.48 16.39
C ALA A 177 9.29 12.89 16.86
N TYR A 178 9.31 13.10 18.17
CA TYR A 178 9.06 14.42 18.76
C TYR A 178 10.30 15.33 18.57
N GLY A 179 10.06 16.59 18.27
CA GLY A 179 11.12 17.59 18.10
C GLY A 179 11.47 17.88 16.63
N LYS A 180 12.52 18.69 16.44
CA LYS A 180 13.07 19.01 15.11
C LYS A 180 14.08 17.94 14.69
N HIS A 181 13.82 17.31 13.54
CA HIS A 181 14.70 16.34 12.91
C HIS A 181 14.91 16.70 11.44
N ILE A 182 16.03 16.23 10.86
CA ILE A 182 16.30 16.41 9.42
C ILE A 182 15.34 15.62 8.55
N TYR A 183 14.80 14.52 9.07
CA TYR A 183 13.80 13.72 8.38
C TYR A 183 12.40 14.03 8.90
N ARG A 184 11.44 14.14 8.02
CA ARG A 184 10.03 14.24 8.38
C ARG A 184 9.55 13.02 9.17
N ASN A 185 10.05 11.84 8.80
CA ASN A 185 9.82 10.58 9.49
C ASN A 185 11.17 9.91 9.72
N MET A 186 11.50 9.62 10.97
CA MET A 186 12.75 8.97 11.32
C MET A 186 12.77 7.53 10.77
N PRO A 187 13.80 7.12 10.04
CA PRO A 187 13.80 5.81 9.36
C PRO A 187 13.76 4.62 10.31
N GLN A 188 14.43 4.65 11.46
CA GLN A 188 14.45 3.55 12.45
C GLN A 188 14.45 2.15 11.81
N TRP A 189 15.44 1.88 10.98
CA TRP A 189 15.57 0.63 10.20
C TRP A 189 15.54 -0.64 11.04
N SER A 190 15.95 -0.56 12.31
CA SER A 190 15.91 -1.68 13.24
C SER A 190 14.53 -2.33 13.33
N ILE A 191 13.45 -1.53 13.24
CA ILE A 191 12.07 -2.03 13.29
C ILE A 191 11.73 -2.81 12.01
N ALA A 192 12.09 -2.27 10.84
CA ALA A 192 11.83 -2.95 9.58
C ALA A 192 12.67 -4.24 9.42
N LEU A 193 13.93 -4.21 9.89
CA LEU A 193 14.81 -5.39 9.91
C LEU A 193 14.28 -6.46 10.87
N GLU A 194 13.80 -6.06 12.05
CA GLU A 194 13.21 -7.02 13.01
C GLU A 194 11.90 -7.60 12.47
N LEU A 195 11.06 -6.81 11.77
CA LEU A 195 9.88 -7.32 11.07
C LEU A 195 10.28 -8.42 10.08
N ARG A 196 11.30 -8.16 9.24
CA ARG A 196 11.79 -9.16 8.28
C ARG A 196 12.38 -10.40 8.94
N ARG A 197 13.05 -10.24 10.09
CA ARG A 197 13.56 -11.38 10.86
C ARG A 197 12.44 -12.30 11.35
N ARG A 198 11.32 -11.70 11.80
CA ARG A 198 10.14 -12.46 12.29
C ARG A 198 9.29 -13.05 11.17
N ILE A 199 9.23 -12.39 10.02
CA ILE A 199 8.45 -12.82 8.84
C ILE A 199 9.36 -12.78 7.60
N PRO A 200 10.23 -13.79 7.41
CA PRO A 200 11.29 -13.77 6.40
C PRO A 200 10.78 -13.63 4.95
N ASN A 201 9.60 -14.16 4.66
CA ASN A 201 9.01 -14.17 3.32
C ASN A 201 8.19 -12.90 3.01
N LEU A 202 8.08 -11.96 3.98
CA LEU A 202 7.36 -10.70 3.77
C LEU A 202 8.25 -9.71 3.02
N PRO A 203 7.88 -9.26 1.83
CA PRO A 203 8.62 -8.23 1.12
C PRO A 203 8.48 -6.87 1.84
N ILE A 204 9.61 -6.17 1.97
CA ILE A 204 9.67 -4.81 2.52
C ILE A 204 9.89 -3.83 1.40
N ILE A 205 8.99 -2.86 1.31
CA ILE A 205 8.99 -1.78 0.32
C ILE A 205 9.43 -0.50 1.03
N THR A 206 10.37 0.22 0.46
CA THR A 206 10.80 1.53 0.97
C THR A 206 9.99 2.63 0.29
N ASP A 207 9.38 3.50 1.09
CA ASP A 207 8.68 4.72 0.64
C ASP A 207 9.51 5.94 1.08
N PRO A 208 10.46 6.40 0.23
CA PRO A 208 11.32 7.54 0.54
C PRO A 208 10.50 8.82 0.47
N MET A 209 10.31 9.49 1.61
CA MET A 209 9.64 10.80 1.73
C MET A 209 10.46 11.80 2.52
#